data_e6f3196b097c93f2a543f832865839fc
#
_entry.id   e6f3196b097c93f2a543f832865839fc
#
_cell.length_a   1.000
_cell.length_b   1.000
_cell.length_c   1.000
_cell.angle_alpha   90.00
_cell.angle_beta   90.00
_cell.angle_gamma   90.00
#
_symmetry.space_group_name_H-M   'P 1'
#
loop_
_entity.id
_entity.type
_entity.pdbx_description
1 polymer ?
#
loop_
_entity_poly.entity_id
_entity_poly.type
_entity_poly.pdbx_seq_one_letter_code
_entity_poly.pdbx_strand_id
1 'polypeptide(L)'
;IPSAFVQENFGMSEGVIMFIRKGDSEDVRLNTSGRPICPDDEVRLLDEDDNEVTPGEVGEFCVRGPYTLRGYYGVPEHNARAFTTDGFYRSGDLMREQPSGNYIVEGRKKDLINRGGEKISAEEIENLILQHVAVKNVACVPMPDERLGERMCAYVVLKAEQFLSLEDLVDFLNAKEIARFKLPERLELVDDLPVSTFGKVSKKILGEWIADKVAAEGS
;
A
#
# COMPACT_ATOMS: atom_id res chain seq x y z
N ILE A 1 -1.69 -17.20 23.01
CA ILE A 1 -1.93 -16.74 24.39
C ILE A 1 -3.39 -16.30 24.44
N PRO A 2 -4.30 -17.09 25.06
CA PRO A 2 -5.75 -16.86 24.99
C PRO A 2 -6.22 -15.52 25.58
N SER A 3 -5.43 -14.89 26.45
CA SER A 3 -5.73 -13.61 27.09
C SER A 3 -4.93 -12.43 26.54
N ALA A 4 -4.18 -12.62 25.47
CA ALA A 4 -3.39 -11.55 24.89
C ALA A 4 -4.29 -10.56 24.13
N PHE A 5 -4.02 -9.27 24.31
CA PHE A 5 -4.57 -8.23 23.46
C PHE A 5 -3.61 -8.02 22.27
N VAL A 6 -4.07 -8.37 21.08
CA VAL A 6 -3.35 -8.05 19.84
C VAL A 6 -3.60 -6.59 19.52
N GLN A 7 -2.53 -5.82 19.36
CA GLN A 7 -2.59 -4.40 19.11
C GLN A 7 -1.94 -4.09 17.76
N GLU A 8 -2.75 -3.67 16.81
CA GLU A 8 -2.28 -3.14 15.53
C GLU A 8 -1.54 -1.84 15.76
N ASN A 9 -0.45 -1.65 15.04
CA ASN A 9 0.30 -0.42 15.06
C ASN A 9 0.77 -0.01 13.65
N PHE A 10 0.88 1.29 13.46
CA PHE A 10 1.59 1.89 12.35
C PHE A 10 2.65 2.84 12.91
N GLY A 11 3.82 2.89 12.27
CA GLY A 11 4.88 3.82 12.65
C GLY A 11 6.01 3.85 11.63
N MET A 12 6.76 4.93 11.66
CA MET A 12 7.92 5.15 10.79
C MET A 12 9.07 5.76 11.57
N SER A 13 10.30 5.54 11.11
CA SER A 13 11.52 6.08 11.73
C SER A 13 11.55 7.60 11.72
N GLU A 14 10.89 8.18 10.75
CA GLU A 14 10.79 9.61 10.50
C GLU A 14 9.90 10.35 11.49
N GLY A 15 9.07 9.63 12.22
CA GLY A 15 8.15 10.17 13.22
C GLY A 15 6.82 9.44 13.20
N VAL A 16 5.92 9.83 13.99
CA VAL A 16 4.60 9.30 14.32
C VAL A 16 4.61 7.78 14.65
N ILE A 17 3.93 7.47 15.72
CA ILE A 17 3.54 6.10 16.08
C ILE A 17 2.06 6.13 16.38
N MET A 18 1.32 5.21 15.76
CA MET A 18 -0.11 5.05 15.95
C MET A 18 -0.42 3.68 16.53
N PHE A 19 -1.43 3.61 17.36
CA PHE A 19 -1.95 2.36 17.90
C PHE A 19 -3.48 2.39 17.94
N ILE A 20 -4.09 1.23 17.77
CA ILE A 20 -5.44 0.98 18.28
C ILE A 20 -5.40 0.96 19.82
N ARG A 21 -6.52 1.28 20.47
CA ARG A 21 -6.63 1.30 21.94
C ARG A 21 -7.47 0.13 22.43
N LYS A 22 -7.18 -0.35 23.63
CA LYS A 22 -7.95 -1.46 24.26
C LYS A 22 -9.45 -1.16 24.40
N GLY A 23 -9.80 0.12 24.53
CA GLY A 23 -11.18 0.59 24.63
C GLY A 23 -11.87 0.88 23.31
N ASP A 24 -11.17 0.75 22.19
CA ASP A 24 -11.78 0.93 20.86
C ASP A 24 -12.74 -0.23 20.56
N SER A 25 -13.74 0.02 19.71
CA SER A 25 -14.67 -1.01 19.25
C SER A 25 -13.95 -2.15 18.52
N GLU A 26 -14.59 -3.29 18.39
CA GLU A 26 -14.02 -4.43 17.67
C GLU A 26 -13.71 -4.07 16.20
N ASP A 27 -14.64 -3.35 15.56
CA ASP A 27 -14.47 -2.88 14.19
C ASP A 27 -13.22 -2.01 14.04
N VAL A 28 -13.03 -1.02 14.91
CA VAL A 28 -11.84 -0.16 14.90
C VAL A 28 -10.56 -0.97 15.10
N ARG A 29 -10.58 -1.94 16.02
CA ARG A 29 -9.40 -2.77 16.34
C ARG A 29 -9.01 -3.73 15.23
N LEU A 30 -9.97 -4.18 14.43
CA LEU A 30 -9.72 -5.15 13.36
C LEU A 30 -9.48 -4.49 11.99
N ASN A 31 -9.96 -3.25 11.81
CA ASN A 31 -10.02 -2.62 10.50
C ASN A 31 -9.26 -1.29 10.41
N THR A 32 -8.50 -0.89 11.45
CA THR A 32 -7.70 0.34 11.42
C THR A 32 -6.31 0.13 11.98
N SER A 33 -5.38 0.98 11.60
CA SER A 33 -4.01 1.03 12.16
C SER A 33 -3.90 1.99 13.35
N GLY A 34 -5.04 2.41 13.91
CA GLY A 34 -5.09 3.25 15.09
C GLY A 34 -4.96 4.74 14.81
N ARG A 35 -4.57 5.48 15.85
CA ARG A 35 -4.37 6.93 15.81
C ARG A 35 -3.10 7.33 16.55
N PRO A 36 -2.52 8.52 16.30
CA PRO A 36 -1.29 8.98 16.95
C PRO A 36 -1.30 8.80 18.47
N ILE A 37 -0.16 8.40 19.04
CA ILE A 37 -0.02 8.21 20.49
C ILE A 37 0.30 9.52 21.22
N CYS A 38 0.96 10.45 20.54
CA CYS A 38 1.27 11.76 21.08
C CYS A 38 0.13 12.74 20.75
N PRO A 39 -0.41 13.45 21.74
CA PRO A 39 -1.48 14.44 21.49
C PRO A 39 -1.00 15.68 20.71
N ASP A 40 0.32 15.89 20.65
CA ASP A 40 0.93 17.00 19.91
C ASP A 40 1.33 16.60 18.49
N ASP A 41 1.02 15.39 18.03
CA ASP A 41 1.16 15.01 16.64
C ASP A 41 0.02 15.60 15.82
N GLU A 42 0.39 16.34 14.78
CA GLU A 42 -0.52 16.88 13.79
C GLU A 42 -0.50 15.99 12.56
N VAL A 43 -1.68 15.63 12.06
CA VAL A 43 -1.86 14.82 10.86
C VAL A 43 -2.69 15.59 9.85
N ARG A 44 -2.31 15.48 8.58
CA ARG A 44 -3.10 15.89 7.42
C ARG A 44 -3.15 14.77 6.40
N LEU A 45 -4.27 14.66 5.72
CA LEU A 45 -4.42 13.83 4.53
C LEU A 45 -4.51 14.78 3.33
N LEU A 46 -3.53 14.73 2.43
CA LEU A 46 -3.39 15.67 1.32
C LEU A 46 -3.64 14.98 -0.03
N ASP A 47 -4.30 15.69 -0.93
CA ASP A 47 -4.41 15.32 -2.34
C ASP A 47 -3.13 15.64 -3.11
N GLU A 48 -3.16 15.53 -4.45
CA GLU A 48 -2.00 15.78 -5.31
C GLU A 48 -1.65 17.27 -5.44
N ASP A 49 -2.61 18.14 -5.15
CA ASP A 49 -2.46 19.61 -5.19
C ASP A 49 -2.17 20.21 -3.80
N ASP A 50 -1.84 19.35 -2.82
CA ASP A 50 -1.58 19.73 -1.41
C ASP A 50 -2.78 20.32 -0.66
N ASN A 51 -4.01 20.07 -1.11
CA ASN A 51 -5.21 20.40 -0.37
C ASN A 51 -5.58 19.27 0.59
N GLU A 52 -6.14 19.60 1.74
CA GLU A 52 -6.69 18.59 2.64
C GLU A 52 -7.90 17.93 2.00
N VAL A 53 -7.91 16.59 1.99
CA VAL A 53 -9.04 15.80 1.47
C VAL A 53 -10.25 15.91 2.39
N THR A 54 -11.44 15.66 1.86
CA THR A 54 -12.66 15.58 2.67
C THR A 54 -12.57 14.40 3.66
N PRO A 55 -13.03 14.55 4.92
CA PRO A 55 -13.03 13.45 5.88
C PRO A 55 -13.66 12.17 5.31
N GLY A 56 -12.92 11.08 5.39
CA GLY A 56 -13.33 9.79 4.83
C GLY A 56 -12.81 9.52 3.41
N GLU A 57 -12.21 10.49 2.74
CA GLU A 57 -11.48 10.29 1.48
C GLU A 57 -10.03 9.87 1.74
N VAL A 58 -9.40 9.33 0.70
CA VAL A 58 -8.01 8.88 0.74
C VAL A 58 -7.08 10.03 0.39
N GLY A 59 -6.06 10.27 1.22
CA GLY A 59 -5.01 11.25 0.97
C GLY A 59 -3.63 10.76 1.40
N GLU A 60 -2.59 11.46 0.96
CA GLU A 60 -1.24 11.24 1.44
C GLU A 60 -1.12 11.61 2.91
N PHE A 61 -0.72 10.67 3.74
CA PHE A 61 -0.53 10.86 5.17
C PHE A 61 0.69 11.73 5.44
N CYS A 62 0.45 12.95 5.87
CA CYS A 62 1.47 13.94 6.21
C CYS A 62 1.45 14.24 7.70
N VAL A 63 2.60 14.26 8.34
CA VAL A 63 2.68 14.42 9.80
C VAL A 63 3.68 15.49 10.21
N ARG A 64 3.38 16.13 11.34
CA ARG A 64 4.27 17.04 12.06
C ARG A 64 4.09 16.80 13.56
N GLY A 65 5.19 16.70 14.30
CA GLY A 65 5.10 16.45 15.74
C GLY A 65 6.43 16.59 16.46
N PRO A 66 6.45 16.44 17.78
CA PRO A 66 7.64 16.70 18.61
C PRO A 66 8.84 15.80 18.26
N TYR A 67 8.59 14.60 17.76
CA TYR A 67 9.62 13.62 17.37
C TYR A 67 9.62 13.31 15.88
N THR A 68 8.85 14.04 15.07
CA THR A 68 8.98 13.99 13.61
C THR A 68 10.27 14.66 13.18
N LEU A 69 11.05 14.01 12.30
CA LEU A 69 12.30 14.57 11.79
C LEU A 69 12.03 15.91 11.08
N ARG A 70 13.01 16.80 11.11
CA ARG A 70 12.95 18.13 10.48
C ARG A 70 13.70 18.21 9.16
N GLY A 71 14.28 17.10 8.73
CA GLY A 71 15.02 16.96 7.49
C GLY A 71 16.07 15.87 7.55
N TYR A 72 16.40 15.31 6.40
CA TYR A 72 17.50 14.38 6.23
C TYR A 72 18.81 15.16 6.10
N TYR A 73 19.89 14.62 6.66
CA TYR A 73 21.18 15.27 6.66
C TYR A 73 21.83 15.26 5.26
N GLY A 74 22.25 16.44 4.80
CA GLY A 74 23.07 16.58 3.59
C GLY A 74 22.33 16.38 2.25
N VAL A 75 20.99 16.33 2.23
CA VAL A 75 20.21 16.08 1.00
C VAL A 75 19.08 17.11 0.79
N PRO A 76 19.42 18.37 0.54
CA PRO A 76 18.46 19.46 0.46
C PRO A 76 17.40 19.26 -0.62
N GLU A 77 17.75 18.71 -1.78
CA GLU A 77 16.81 18.44 -2.87
C GLU A 77 15.78 17.36 -2.50
N HIS A 78 16.19 16.36 -1.72
CA HIS A 78 15.27 15.37 -1.20
C HIS A 78 14.33 16.00 -0.17
N ASN A 79 14.87 16.79 0.75
CA ASN A 79 14.10 17.48 1.77
C ASN A 79 13.04 18.41 1.17
N ALA A 80 13.35 19.11 0.08
CA ALA A 80 12.38 19.97 -0.61
C ALA A 80 11.13 19.22 -1.12
N ARG A 81 11.22 17.90 -1.31
CA ARG A 81 10.11 17.05 -1.74
C ARG A 81 9.50 16.24 -0.60
N ALA A 82 10.30 15.95 0.43
CA ALA A 82 9.88 15.14 1.57
C ALA A 82 9.02 15.90 2.58
N PHE A 83 8.93 17.22 2.45
CA PHE A 83 8.14 18.06 3.35
C PHE A 83 7.22 18.99 2.58
N THR A 84 6.08 19.31 3.18
CA THR A 84 5.23 20.42 2.72
C THR A 84 5.87 21.78 3.05
N THR A 85 5.39 22.85 2.43
CA THR A 85 5.91 24.21 2.66
C THR A 85 5.75 24.68 4.11
N ASP A 86 4.79 24.13 4.84
CA ASP A 86 4.51 24.42 6.24
C ASP A 86 5.07 23.36 7.22
N GLY A 87 5.92 22.45 6.71
CA GLY A 87 6.78 21.59 7.51
C GLY A 87 6.18 20.24 7.93
N PHE A 88 5.12 19.75 7.27
CA PHE A 88 4.67 18.38 7.45
C PHE A 88 5.56 17.43 6.65
N TYR A 89 5.99 16.35 7.28
CA TYR A 89 6.69 15.25 6.60
C TYR A 89 5.69 14.43 5.79
N ARG A 90 6.01 14.14 4.52
CA ARG A 90 5.24 13.31 3.61
C ARG A 90 5.68 11.86 3.77
N SER A 91 4.82 11.01 4.33
CA SER A 91 5.16 9.60 4.54
C SER A 91 5.21 8.80 3.23
N GLY A 92 4.48 9.26 2.22
CA GLY A 92 4.22 8.51 1.00
C GLY A 92 3.21 7.37 1.21
N ASP A 93 2.65 7.21 2.41
CA ASP A 93 1.55 6.29 2.66
C ASP A 93 0.22 7.00 2.36
N LEU A 94 -0.71 6.26 1.77
CA LEU A 94 -2.08 6.71 1.54
C LEU A 94 -2.96 6.20 2.66
N MET A 95 -3.71 7.08 3.27
CA MET A 95 -4.59 6.74 4.38
C MET A 95 -5.95 7.40 4.25
N ARG A 96 -6.90 6.84 4.98
CA ARG A 96 -8.24 7.39 5.15
C ARG A 96 -8.56 7.49 6.64
N GLU A 97 -9.05 8.66 7.05
CA GLU A 97 -9.50 8.86 8.41
C GLU A 97 -10.93 8.34 8.59
N GLN A 98 -11.15 7.59 9.66
CA GLN A 98 -12.45 7.11 10.08
C GLN A 98 -13.14 8.13 11.01
N PRO A 99 -14.48 8.13 11.12
CA PRO A 99 -15.19 8.98 12.07
C PRO A 99 -14.76 8.81 13.53
N SER A 100 -14.10 7.70 13.86
CA SER A 100 -13.50 7.41 15.16
C SER A 100 -12.18 8.14 15.42
N GLY A 101 -11.63 8.87 14.43
CA GLY A 101 -10.30 9.48 14.46
C GLY A 101 -9.16 8.47 14.31
N ASN A 102 -9.45 7.24 13.91
CA ASN A 102 -8.45 6.24 13.57
C ASN A 102 -8.24 6.20 12.06
N TYR A 103 -7.05 5.74 11.63
CA TYR A 103 -6.65 5.72 10.22
C TYR A 103 -6.63 4.31 9.66
N ILE A 104 -7.02 4.18 8.40
CA ILE A 104 -6.86 2.97 7.60
C ILE A 104 -5.73 3.23 6.60
N VAL A 105 -4.76 2.33 6.52
CA VAL A 105 -3.74 2.34 5.47
C VAL A 105 -4.35 1.78 4.18
N GLU A 106 -4.35 2.58 3.12
CA GLU A 106 -4.90 2.23 1.81
C GLU A 106 -3.79 1.85 0.81
N GLY A 107 -2.53 1.98 1.21
CA GLY A 107 -1.36 1.61 0.43
C GLY A 107 -0.28 2.69 0.37
N ARG A 108 0.61 2.60 -0.61
CA ARG A 108 1.68 3.56 -0.82
C ARG A 108 1.54 4.30 -2.14
N LYS A 109 1.78 5.60 -2.14
CA LYS A 109 1.73 6.47 -3.31
C LYS A 109 2.63 5.96 -4.46
N LYS A 110 3.83 5.49 -4.14
CA LYS A 110 4.79 4.92 -5.09
C LYS A 110 4.41 3.53 -5.63
N ASP A 111 3.52 2.83 -4.95
CA ASP A 111 3.08 1.48 -5.31
C ASP A 111 1.69 1.50 -5.97
N LEU A 112 1.16 2.70 -6.26
CA LEU A 112 -0.03 2.86 -7.09
C LEU A 112 0.29 2.44 -8.52
N ILE A 113 -0.63 1.71 -9.12
CA ILE A 113 -0.60 1.34 -10.55
C ILE A 113 -1.52 2.30 -11.29
N ASN A 114 -0.96 3.05 -12.25
CA ASN A 114 -1.71 4.05 -13.02
C ASN A 114 -2.22 3.47 -14.34
N ARG A 115 -3.39 2.85 -14.30
CA ARG A 115 -4.01 2.20 -15.44
C ARG A 115 -4.91 3.16 -16.21
N GLY A 116 -4.36 3.81 -17.23
CA GLY A 116 -5.14 4.72 -18.08
C GLY A 116 -5.75 5.92 -17.34
N GLY A 117 -5.10 6.38 -16.27
CA GLY A 117 -5.59 7.46 -15.41
C GLY A 117 -6.27 6.98 -14.12
N GLU A 118 -6.71 5.70 -14.07
CA GLU A 118 -7.24 5.10 -12.86
C GLU A 118 -6.09 4.65 -11.94
N LYS A 119 -6.12 5.08 -10.67
CA LYS A 119 -5.12 4.73 -9.66
C LYS A 119 -5.56 3.52 -8.88
N ILE A 120 -4.78 2.46 -8.93
CA ILE A 120 -5.06 1.18 -8.27
C ILE A 120 -4.05 0.99 -7.14
N SER A 121 -4.54 0.82 -5.91
CA SER A 121 -3.68 0.39 -4.80
C SER A 121 -3.28 -1.08 -5.00
N ALA A 122 -2.00 -1.32 -5.19
CA ALA A 122 -1.48 -2.68 -5.27
C ALA A 122 -1.77 -3.46 -3.99
N GLU A 123 -1.65 -2.81 -2.83
CA GLU A 123 -1.88 -3.42 -1.51
C GLU A 123 -3.34 -3.84 -1.31
N GLU A 124 -4.31 -3.05 -1.77
CA GLU A 124 -5.73 -3.43 -1.76
C GLU A 124 -5.93 -4.79 -2.46
N ILE A 125 -5.37 -4.92 -3.67
CA ILE A 125 -5.54 -6.13 -4.46
C ILE A 125 -4.74 -7.31 -3.89
N GLU A 126 -3.54 -7.07 -3.38
CA GLU A 126 -2.75 -8.07 -2.69
C GLU A 126 -3.50 -8.66 -1.48
N ASN A 127 -4.11 -7.81 -0.66
CA ASN A 127 -4.89 -8.22 0.51
C ASN A 127 -6.10 -9.07 0.12
N LEU A 128 -6.73 -8.81 -1.02
CA LEU A 128 -7.81 -9.65 -1.54
C LEU A 128 -7.28 -10.99 -2.06
N ILE A 129 -6.20 -10.97 -2.83
CA ILE A 129 -5.59 -12.19 -3.40
C ILE A 129 -5.07 -13.12 -2.30
N LEU A 130 -4.53 -12.60 -1.20
CA LEU A 130 -4.08 -13.39 -0.04
C LEU A 130 -5.20 -14.19 0.63
N GLN A 131 -6.48 -13.82 0.42
CA GLN A 131 -7.62 -14.58 0.92
C GLN A 131 -7.91 -15.84 0.08
N HIS A 132 -7.30 -15.97 -1.10
CA HIS A 132 -7.47 -17.15 -1.95
C HIS A 132 -6.77 -18.38 -1.35
N VAL A 133 -7.46 -19.53 -1.31
CA VAL A 133 -7.00 -20.74 -0.63
C VAL A 133 -5.65 -21.26 -1.14
N ALA A 134 -5.37 -21.09 -2.44
CA ALA A 134 -4.14 -21.56 -3.09
C ALA A 134 -2.94 -20.63 -2.88
N VAL A 135 -3.15 -19.37 -2.44
CA VAL A 135 -2.09 -18.35 -2.39
C VAL A 135 -1.37 -18.41 -1.05
N LYS A 136 -0.04 -18.45 -1.11
CA LYS A 136 0.86 -18.34 0.04
C LYS A 136 1.34 -16.89 0.20
N ASN A 137 1.73 -16.24 -0.91
CA ASN A 137 2.20 -14.86 -0.91
C ASN A 137 1.92 -14.22 -2.28
N VAL A 138 1.86 -12.88 -2.34
CA VAL A 138 1.57 -12.14 -3.57
C VAL A 138 2.25 -10.78 -3.55
N ALA A 139 2.58 -10.28 -4.72
CA ALA A 139 2.94 -8.88 -4.94
C ALA A 139 2.39 -8.41 -6.29
N CYS A 140 1.66 -7.32 -6.29
CA CYS A 140 1.15 -6.65 -7.47
C CYS A 140 2.08 -5.49 -7.87
N VAL A 141 2.41 -5.44 -9.16
CA VAL A 141 3.31 -4.41 -9.71
C VAL A 141 2.76 -3.86 -11.03
N PRO A 142 3.13 -2.61 -11.38
CA PRO A 142 2.84 -2.06 -12.69
C PRO A 142 3.59 -2.84 -13.76
N MET A 143 2.90 -3.18 -14.82
CA MET A 143 3.40 -3.77 -16.06
C MET A 143 3.22 -2.76 -17.18
N PRO A 144 4.26 -2.42 -17.97
CA PRO A 144 4.16 -1.47 -19.07
C PRO A 144 3.08 -1.86 -20.09
N ASP A 145 2.31 -0.87 -20.55
CA ASP A 145 1.32 -1.04 -21.62
C ASP A 145 1.29 0.21 -22.52
N GLU A 146 1.36 0.02 -23.84
CA GLU A 146 1.43 1.11 -24.81
C GLU A 146 0.19 2.01 -24.82
N ARG A 147 -0.98 1.47 -24.50
CA ARG A 147 -2.26 2.20 -24.58
C ARG A 147 -2.67 2.81 -23.23
N LEU A 148 -2.45 2.09 -22.15
CA LEU A 148 -2.92 2.47 -20.81
C LEU A 148 -1.79 3.04 -19.92
N GLY A 149 -0.55 3.06 -20.44
CA GLY A 149 0.63 3.37 -19.65
C GLY A 149 1.03 2.18 -18.79
N GLU A 150 0.15 1.76 -17.90
CA GLU A 150 0.38 0.60 -17.03
C GLU A 150 -0.83 -0.32 -16.98
N ARG A 151 -0.55 -1.62 -16.73
CA ARG A 151 -1.50 -2.65 -16.32
C ARG A 151 -0.97 -3.32 -15.05
N MET A 152 -1.81 -4.13 -14.42
CA MET A 152 -1.41 -4.87 -13.23
C MET A 152 -0.92 -6.27 -13.58
N CYS A 153 0.30 -6.60 -13.10
CA CYS A 153 0.81 -7.95 -13.01
C CYS A 153 0.81 -8.42 -11.54
N ALA A 154 0.20 -9.57 -11.27
CA ALA A 154 0.24 -10.23 -9.98
C ALA A 154 1.32 -11.33 -10.00
N TYR A 155 2.36 -11.19 -9.17
CA TYR A 155 3.31 -12.25 -8.88
C TYR A 155 2.80 -13.05 -7.67
N VAL A 156 2.59 -14.34 -7.86
CA VAL A 156 1.99 -15.20 -6.83
C VAL A 156 2.91 -16.37 -6.50
N VAL A 157 3.10 -16.58 -5.21
CA VAL A 157 3.67 -17.81 -4.64
C VAL A 157 2.51 -18.69 -4.20
N LEU A 158 2.42 -19.88 -4.75
CA LEU A 158 1.39 -20.86 -4.38
C LEU A 158 1.76 -21.64 -3.13
N LYS A 159 0.75 -22.13 -2.42
CA LYS A 159 0.93 -23.21 -1.44
C LYS A 159 1.26 -24.52 -2.15
N ALA A 160 1.89 -25.45 -1.44
CA ALA A 160 2.25 -26.75 -2.00
C ALA A 160 1.04 -27.46 -2.65
N GLU A 161 1.27 -28.07 -3.80
CA GLU A 161 0.27 -28.85 -4.56
C GLU A 161 -0.97 -28.06 -5.01
N GLN A 162 -0.91 -26.73 -5.00
CA GLN A 162 -2.00 -25.87 -5.49
C GLN A 162 -1.74 -25.38 -6.90
N PHE A 163 -2.82 -25.07 -7.61
CA PHE A 163 -2.83 -24.45 -8.94
C PHE A 163 -3.69 -23.20 -8.92
N LEU A 164 -3.33 -22.24 -9.77
CA LEU A 164 -4.09 -21.02 -9.97
C LEU A 164 -3.83 -20.52 -11.38
N SER A 165 -4.87 -20.34 -12.16
CA SER A 165 -4.83 -19.64 -13.44
C SER A 165 -5.20 -18.16 -13.27
N LEU A 166 -4.89 -17.34 -14.29
CA LEU A 166 -5.35 -15.95 -14.30
C LEU A 166 -6.89 -15.87 -14.30
N GLU A 167 -7.56 -16.79 -15.01
CA GLU A 167 -9.02 -16.86 -15.07
C GLU A 167 -9.62 -17.14 -13.68
N ASP A 168 -9.11 -18.14 -12.98
CA ASP A 168 -9.53 -18.47 -11.60
C ASP A 168 -9.33 -17.28 -10.65
N LEU A 169 -8.18 -16.59 -10.76
CA LEU A 169 -7.88 -15.43 -9.95
C LEU A 169 -8.84 -14.28 -10.22
N VAL A 170 -9.12 -14.00 -11.49
CA VAL A 170 -10.05 -12.96 -11.92
C VAL A 170 -11.46 -13.28 -11.45
N ASP A 171 -11.92 -14.52 -11.57
CA ASP A 171 -13.24 -14.96 -11.09
C ASP A 171 -13.37 -14.83 -9.58
N PHE A 172 -12.32 -15.20 -8.84
CA PHE A 172 -12.27 -15.00 -7.39
C PHE A 172 -12.38 -13.52 -7.00
N LEU A 173 -11.66 -12.63 -7.69
CA LEU A 173 -11.71 -11.19 -7.43
C LEU A 173 -13.04 -10.57 -7.87
N ASN A 174 -13.64 -11.02 -8.97
CA ASN A 174 -14.98 -10.60 -9.37
C ASN A 174 -16.04 -10.93 -8.31
N ALA A 175 -15.92 -12.07 -7.62
CA ALA A 175 -16.80 -12.44 -6.52
C ALA A 175 -16.64 -11.54 -5.28
N LYS A 176 -15.57 -10.71 -5.21
CA LYS A 176 -15.37 -9.67 -4.19
C LYS A 176 -15.97 -8.32 -4.58
N GLU A 177 -16.65 -8.25 -5.73
CA GLU A 177 -17.34 -7.05 -6.24
C GLU A 177 -16.42 -5.83 -6.43
N ILE A 178 -15.13 -6.03 -6.70
CA ILE A 178 -14.19 -4.95 -7.00
C ILE A 178 -14.42 -4.38 -8.41
N ALA A 179 -14.02 -3.13 -8.60
CA ALA A 179 -14.11 -2.49 -9.91
C ALA A 179 -13.27 -3.22 -10.96
N ARG A 180 -13.81 -3.41 -12.18
CA ARG A 180 -13.17 -4.18 -13.26
C ARG A 180 -11.78 -3.68 -13.64
N PHE A 181 -11.53 -2.39 -13.55
CA PHE A 181 -10.21 -1.82 -13.86
C PHE A 181 -9.14 -2.21 -12.83
N LYS A 182 -9.52 -2.69 -11.65
CA LYS A 182 -8.62 -3.16 -10.58
C LYS A 182 -8.20 -4.63 -10.72
N LEU A 183 -8.75 -5.35 -11.69
CA LEU A 183 -8.40 -6.75 -11.90
C LEU A 183 -7.00 -6.89 -12.50
N PRO A 184 -6.18 -7.86 -12.05
CA PRO A 184 -4.90 -8.15 -12.68
C PRO A 184 -5.10 -8.66 -14.10
N GLU A 185 -4.23 -8.22 -15.03
CA GLU A 185 -4.28 -8.62 -16.43
C GLU A 185 -3.18 -9.62 -16.77
N ARG A 186 -2.29 -9.87 -15.80
CA ARG A 186 -1.23 -10.88 -15.90
C ARG A 186 -1.01 -11.55 -14.55
N LEU A 187 -0.76 -12.85 -14.59
CA LEU A 187 -0.37 -13.67 -13.46
C LEU A 187 0.98 -14.32 -13.74
N GLU A 188 1.94 -14.10 -12.86
CA GLU A 188 3.24 -14.76 -12.86
C GLU A 188 3.37 -15.63 -11.61
N LEU A 189 3.54 -16.93 -11.81
CA LEU A 189 3.78 -17.86 -10.72
C LEU A 189 5.29 -17.96 -10.47
N VAL A 190 5.68 -17.79 -9.21
CA VAL A 190 7.09 -17.82 -8.76
C VAL A 190 7.24 -18.67 -7.51
N ASP A 191 8.42 -19.22 -7.32
CA ASP A 191 8.72 -20.03 -6.12
C ASP A 191 8.83 -19.16 -4.87
N ASP A 192 9.45 -17.97 -5.01
CA ASP A 192 9.58 -16.97 -3.95
C ASP A 192 9.57 -15.56 -4.54
N LEU A 193 9.16 -14.57 -3.70
CA LEU A 193 9.24 -13.16 -4.04
C LEU A 193 10.62 -12.59 -3.64
N PRO A 194 11.23 -11.73 -4.49
CA PRO A 194 12.48 -11.09 -4.16
C PRO A 194 12.33 -10.18 -2.94
N VAL A 195 13.28 -10.24 -2.02
CA VAL A 195 13.27 -9.43 -0.80
C VAL A 195 14.41 -8.41 -0.79
N SER A 196 14.15 -7.26 -0.20
CA SER A 196 15.16 -6.25 0.07
C SER A 196 16.11 -6.72 1.20
N THR A 197 17.20 -6.00 1.43
CA THR A 197 18.13 -6.22 2.56
C THR A 197 17.45 -6.17 3.93
N PHE A 198 16.27 -5.57 4.02
CA PHE A 198 15.46 -5.49 5.24
C PHE A 198 14.36 -6.57 5.31
N GLY A 199 14.38 -7.56 4.41
CA GLY A 199 13.42 -8.67 4.40
C GLY A 199 12.02 -8.33 3.88
N LYS A 200 11.81 -7.13 3.31
CA LYS A 200 10.54 -6.75 2.67
C LYS A 200 10.55 -7.11 1.18
N VAL A 201 9.40 -7.51 0.63
CA VAL A 201 9.25 -7.77 -0.80
C VAL A 201 9.69 -6.54 -1.62
N SER A 202 10.51 -6.77 -2.63
CA SER A 202 11.03 -5.74 -3.53
C SER A 202 10.17 -5.62 -4.77
N LYS A 203 9.13 -4.78 -4.73
CA LYS A 203 8.30 -4.47 -5.91
C LYS A 203 9.11 -3.85 -7.06
N LYS A 204 10.21 -3.15 -6.74
CA LYS A 204 11.13 -2.61 -7.76
C LYS A 204 11.71 -3.73 -8.64
N ILE A 205 12.25 -4.79 -8.03
CA ILE A 205 12.82 -5.93 -8.78
C ILE A 205 11.74 -6.62 -9.62
N LEU A 206 10.55 -6.82 -9.05
CA LEU A 206 9.43 -7.43 -9.77
C LEU A 206 8.97 -6.58 -10.97
N GLY A 207 8.97 -5.25 -10.81
CA GLY A 207 8.67 -4.31 -11.90
C GLY A 207 9.72 -4.36 -13.02
N GLU A 208 11.00 -4.50 -12.68
CA GLU A 208 12.08 -4.70 -13.65
C GLU A 208 11.89 -6.03 -14.40
N TRP A 209 11.61 -7.13 -13.70
CA TRP A 209 11.38 -8.44 -14.32
C TRP A 209 10.22 -8.43 -15.31
N ILE A 210 9.09 -7.80 -14.96
CA ILE A 210 7.94 -7.78 -15.87
C ILE A 210 8.17 -6.87 -17.06
N ALA A 211 8.88 -5.75 -16.88
CA ALA A 211 9.23 -4.86 -17.97
C ALA A 211 10.13 -5.55 -19.01
N ASP A 212 11.18 -6.26 -18.56
CA ASP A 212 12.06 -7.03 -19.41
C ASP A 212 11.31 -8.15 -20.17
N LYS A 213 10.38 -8.82 -19.48
CA LYS A 213 9.58 -9.90 -20.07
C LYS A 213 8.64 -9.39 -21.15
N VAL A 214 7.93 -8.29 -20.90
CA VAL A 214 7.04 -7.64 -21.89
C VAL A 214 7.84 -7.17 -23.10
N ALA A 215 9.01 -6.57 -22.89
CA ALA A 215 9.88 -6.13 -23.98
C ALA A 215 10.34 -7.29 -24.87
N ALA A 216 10.65 -8.44 -24.28
CA ALA A 216 11.04 -9.65 -24.99
C ALA A 216 9.88 -10.31 -25.78
N GLU A 217 8.65 -10.21 -25.28
CA GLU A 217 7.44 -10.75 -25.92
C GLU A 217 6.96 -9.87 -27.10
N GLY A 218 7.29 -8.56 -27.09
CA GLY A 218 6.94 -7.59 -28.15
C GLY A 218 7.96 -7.47 -29.26
N SER A 219 9.11 -8.20 -29.19
CA SER A 219 10.17 -8.25 -30.18
C SER A 219 10.02 -9.46 -31.09
#